data_7a27af6d1787fcbfc48c3710a6284239
#
_entry.id   7a27af6d1787fcbfc48c3710a6284239
#
_cell.length_a   1.000
_cell.length_b   1.000
_cell.length_c   1.000
_cell.angle_alpha   90.00
_cell.angle_beta   90.00
_cell.angle_gamma   90.00
#
_symmetry.space_group_name_H-M   'P 1'
#
loop_
_entity.id
_entity.type
_entity.pdbx_description
1 polymer ?
#
loop_
_entity_poly.entity_id
_entity_poly.type
_entity_poly.pdbx_seq_one_letter_code
_entity_poly.pdbx_strand_id
1 'polypeptide(L)'
;MRARCPSSSEQTLREVPIAEAVNVHFRDIGHDPEDHSVTYENAQARERTQVLMDIANGMGGMVIGTGDLSELALGWATYNGDHMSMYGVNASIPKTLVRYLVKHAADTTEDEALKEVLYDVLDTPVSPELLPPKDGDIAQKTEDLVGPYELHDFFLYYLLRFGYEPSKTYRLAKQTFAGEYDGETILKWLKTFCRRFFTQQFKRSCLPDGPKSEP
;
A
#
# COMPACT_ATOMS: atom_id res chain seq x y z
N MET A 1 1.11 5.48 17.03
CA MET A 1 2.51 5.14 17.36
C MET A 1 3.41 6.23 16.79
N ARG A 2 4.17 6.95 17.60
CA ARG A 2 5.05 8.02 17.10
C ARG A 2 6.39 7.38 16.73
N ALA A 3 6.62 7.16 15.45
CA ALA A 3 7.95 6.76 14.98
C ALA A 3 8.94 7.90 15.28
N ARG A 4 9.89 7.67 16.18
CA ARG A 4 11.05 8.53 16.33
C ARG A 4 12.04 8.18 15.24
N CYS A 5 12.13 9.01 14.19
CA CYS A 5 13.27 8.94 13.28
C CYS A 5 14.57 9.23 14.06
N PRO A 6 15.63 8.45 13.83
CA PRO A 6 16.94 8.73 14.43
C PRO A 6 17.48 10.08 13.96
N SER A 7 18.18 10.76 14.84
CA SER A 7 18.62 12.16 14.75
C SER A 7 19.75 12.45 13.75
N SER A 8 20.02 11.59 12.78
CA SER A 8 21.15 11.73 11.84
C SER A 8 20.77 12.11 10.40
N SER A 9 19.49 12.21 10.06
CA SER A 9 19.04 12.77 8.79
C SER A 9 18.42 14.15 9.01
N GLU A 10 18.78 15.11 8.20
CA GLU A 10 18.23 16.49 8.15
C GLU A 10 16.75 16.47 7.67
N GLN A 11 15.92 15.63 8.27
CA GLN A 11 14.52 15.51 7.93
C GLN A 11 13.68 16.38 8.85
N THR A 12 12.84 17.22 8.25
CA THR A 12 11.89 18.04 9.00
C THR A 12 10.56 17.29 9.11
N LEU A 13 10.20 16.90 10.34
CA LEU A 13 8.88 16.35 10.61
C LEU A 13 7.86 17.48 10.76
N ARG A 14 6.79 17.44 9.95
CA ARG A 14 5.62 18.31 10.08
C ARG A 14 4.38 17.49 10.35
N GLU A 15 3.72 17.74 11.46
CA GLU A 15 2.45 17.11 11.82
C GLU A 15 1.29 18.06 11.47
N VAL A 16 0.33 17.57 10.68
CA VAL A 16 -0.85 18.34 10.27
C VAL A 16 -2.10 17.53 10.63
N PRO A 17 -2.88 17.94 11.65
CA PRO A 17 -4.13 17.27 11.99
C PRO A 17 -5.19 17.57 10.94
N ILE A 18 -5.82 16.52 10.39
CA ILE A 18 -6.85 16.62 9.35
C ILE A 18 -8.27 16.43 9.87
N ALA A 19 -8.44 16.04 11.14
CA ALA A 19 -9.73 15.64 11.69
C ALA A 19 -10.82 16.74 11.57
N GLU A 20 -10.49 17.99 11.80
CA GLU A 20 -11.44 19.09 11.69
C GLU A 20 -11.91 19.31 10.25
N ALA A 21 -11.01 19.31 9.28
CA ALA A 21 -11.33 19.43 7.86
C ALA A 21 -12.22 18.28 7.37
N VAL A 22 -11.89 17.04 7.76
CA VAL A 22 -12.69 15.85 7.42
C VAL A 22 -14.08 15.93 8.05
N ASN A 23 -14.22 16.38 9.30
CA ASN A 23 -15.52 16.54 9.96
C ASN A 23 -16.38 17.61 9.28
N VAL A 24 -15.78 18.72 8.81
CA VAL A 24 -16.50 19.73 8.00
C VAL A 24 -16.99 19.10 6.71
N HIS A 25 -16.12 18.34 6.01
CA HIS A 25 -16.48 17.66 4.78
C HIS A 25 -17.63 16.66 4.99
N PHE A 26 -17.60 15.82 6.04
CA PHE A 26 -18.67 14.88 6.36
C PHE A 26 -20.01 15.58 6.56
N ARG A 27 -20.01 16.69 7.31
CA ARG A 27 -21.24 17.51 7.49
C ARG A 27 -21.77 18.04 6.16
N ASP A 28 -20.88 18.54 5.29
CA ASP A 28 -21.26 19.15 4.01
C ASP A 28 -21.85 18.14 3.02
N ILE A 29 -21.38 16.89 3.05
CA ILE A 29 -21.92 15.80 2.21
C ILE A 29 -23.04 14.99 2.89
N GLY A 30 -23.39 15.30 4.14
CA GLY A 30 -24.41 14.59 4.91
C GLY A 30 -24.00 13.16 5.31
N HIS A 31 -22.69 12.90 5.47
CA HIS A 31 -22.19 11.61 5.91
C HIS A 31 -22.17 11.51 7.45
N ASP A 32 -22.64 10.38 7.98
CA ASP A 32 -22.56 10.11 9.42
C ASP A 32 -21.10 9.72 9.79
N PRO A 33 -20.41 10.46 10.67
CA PRO A 33 -19.06 10.14 11.11
C PRO A 33 -18.91 8.76 11.77
N GLU A 34 -19.99 8.19 12.30
CA GLU A 34 -20.00 6.84 12.89
C GLU A 34 -20.16 5.73 11.84
N ASP A 35 -20.52 6.10 10.59
CA ASP A 35 -20.52 5.15 9.46
C ASP A 35 -19.12 5.01 8.88
N HIS A 36 -18.37 4.02 9.34
CA HIS A 36 -17.01 3.70 8.89
C HIS A 36 -16.98 2.99 7.53
N SER A 37 -17.75 3.49 6.58
CA SER A 37 -17.84 3.00 5.20
C SER A 37 -16.64 3.42 4.34
N VAL A 38 -16.63 2.95 3.09
CA VAL A 38 -15.65 3.39 2.07
C VAL A 38 -15.63 4.92 1.90
N THR A 39 -16.76 5.61 2.14
CA THR A 39 -16.81 7.08 2.10
C THR A 39 -15.97 7.69 3.22
N TYR A 40 -16.08 7.13 4.42
CA TYR A 40 -15.28 7.55 5.58
C TYR A 40 -13.77 7.43 5.32
N GLU A 41 -13.31 6.28 4.81
CA GLU A 41 -11.91 6.07 4.47
C GLU A 41 -11.45 6.98 3.32
N ASN A 42 -12.20 7.03 2.23
CA ASN A 42 -11.83 7.80 1.05
C ASN A 42 -11.76 9.32 1.30
N ALA A 43 -12.61 9.87 2.14
CA ALA A 43 -12.57 11.29 2.50
C ALA A 43 -11.26 11.64 3.21
N GLN A 44 -10.86 10.83 4.17
CA GLN A 44 -9.59 11.02 4.90
C GLN A 44 -8.38 10.88 3.97
N ALA A 45 -8.36 9.87 3.09
CA ALA A 45 -7.26 9.67 2.14
C ALA A 45 -7.10 10.87 1.20
N ARG A 46 -8.21 11.45 0.72
CA ARG A 46 -8.17 12.62 -0.17
C ARG A 46 -7.74 13.88 0.56
N GLU A 47 -8.18 14.08 1.79
CA GLU A 47 -7.73 15.22 2.62
C GLU A 47 -6.23 15.17 2.87
N ARG A 48 -5.68 14.00 3.21
CA ARG A 48 -4.23 13.79 3.35
C ARG A 48 -3.48 14.18 2.07
N THR A 49 -3.99 13.75 0.92
CA THR A 49 -3.39 14.04 -0.39
C THR A 49 -3.43 15.53 -0.71
N GLN A 50 -4.57 16.20 -0.46
CA GLN A 50 -4.70 17.64 -0.66
C GLN A 50 -3.67 18.42 0.16
N VAL A 51 -3.56 18.11 1.45
CA VAL A 51 -2.58 18.74 2.34
C VAL A 51 -1.14 18.56 1.85
N LEU A 52 -0.78 17.35 1.41
CA LEU A 52 0.56 17.06 0.89
C LEU A 52 0.86 17.86 -0.38
N MET A 53 -0.09 17.91 -1.32
CA MET A 53 0.07 18.65 -2.57
C MET A 53 0.21 20.15 -2.33
N ASP A 54 -0.59 20.73 -1.44
CA ASP A 54 -0.55 22.15 -1.11
C ASP A 54 0.74 22.54 -0.38
N ILE A 55 1.23 21.68 0.52
CA ILE A 55 2.54 21.87 1.16
C ILE A 55 3.65 21.83 0.13
N ALA A 56 3.65 20.88 -0.78
CA ALA A 56 4.65 20.78 -1.84
C ALA A 56 4.64 22.03 -2.73
N ASN A 57 3.46 22.52 -3.10
CA ASN A 57 3.32 23.78 -3.86
C ASN A 57 3.90 24.97 -3.08
N GLY A 58 3.57 25.12 -1.79
CA GLY A 58 4.06 26.21 -0.94
C GLY A 58 5.57 26.20 -0.73
N MET A 59 6.19 25.03 -0.80
CA MET A 59 7.64 24.85 -0.62
C MET A 59 8.42 24.84 -1.95
N GLY A 60 7.74 24.82 -3.10
CA GLY A 60 8.38 24.61 -4.41
C GLY A 60 8.99 23.21 -4.54
N GLY A 61 8.39 22.22 -3.88
CA GLY A 61 8.82 20.83 -3.85
C GLY A 61 7.89 19.89 -4.61
N MET A 62 8.08 18.58 -4.38
CA MET A 62 7.21 17.54 -4.95
C MET A 62 6.81 16.51 -3.89
N VAL A 63 5.65 15.89 -4.08
CA VAL A 63 5.19 14.75 -3.28
C VAL A 63 5.80 13.47 -3.83
N ILE A 64 6.52 12.76 -2.98
CA ILE A 64 7.05 11.43 -3.28
C ILE A 64 6.06 10.38 -2.75
N GLY A 65 5.53 9.56 -3.67
CA GLY A 65 4.62 8.47 -3.34
C GLY A 65 5.35 7.18 -2.96
N THR A 66 4.79 6.46 -2.01
CA THR A 66 5.35 5.22 -1.48
C THR A 66 4.55 3.97 -1.87
N GLY A 67 3.44 4.13 -2.61
CA GLY A 67 2.67 3.01 -3.13
C GLY A 67 3.51 2.07 -3.98
N ASP A 68 3.30 0.76 -3.82
CA ASP A 68 4.06 -0.27 -4.52
C ASP A 68 3.29 -0.89 -5.70
N LEU A 69 3.98 -1.70 -6.50
CA LEU A 69 3.43 -2.32 -7.70
C LEU A 69 2.24 -3.24 -7.39
N SER A 70 2.25 -3.92 -6.24
CA SER A 70 1.19 -4.85 -5.85
C SER A 70 -0.11 -4.12 -5.52
N GLU A 71 -0.02 -3.01 -4.79
CA GLU A 71 -1.16 -2.14 -4.50
C GLU A 71 -1.75 -1.55 -5.79
N LEU A 72 -0.88 -1.10 -6.70
CA LEU A 72 -1.29 -0.57 -8.00
C LEU A 72 -1.98 -1.64 -8.87
N ALA A 73 -1.46 -2.86 -8.88
CA ALA A 73 -2.04 -3.96 -9.65
C ALA A 73 -3.42 -4.36 -9.11
N LEU A 74 -3.57 -4.46 -7.80
CA LEU A 74 -4.82 -4.81 -7.13
C LEU A 74 -5.82 -3.64 -7.08
N GLY A 75 -5.38 -2.41 -7.37
CA GLY A 75 -6.16 -1.20 -7.14
C GLY A 75 -6.52 -1.02 -5.66
N TRP A 76 -5.61 -1.41 -4.76
CA TRP A 76 -5.78 -1.26 -3.32
C TRP A 76 -5.32 0.12 -2.88
N ALA A 77 -6.09 1.11 -3.25
CA ALA A 77 -5.87 2.51 -2.96
C ALA A 77 -7.17 3.29 -3.17
N THR A 78 -7.29 4.45 -2.55
CA THR A 78 -8.38 5.40 -2.81
C THR A 78 -8.12 6.14 -4.12
N TYR A 79 -9.08 6.08 -5.06
CA TYR A 79 -8.97 6.85 -6.30
C TYR A 79 -8.88 8.35 -6.01
N ASN A 80 -7.89 9.02 -6.60
CA ASN A 80 -7.53 10.41 -6.32
C ASN A 80 -7.26 10.69 -4.83
N GLY A 81 -6.66 9.72 -4.15
CA GLY A 81 -6.27 9.81 -2.74
C GLY A 81 -4.83 9.35 -2.53
N ASP A 82 -4.64 8.39 -1.66
CA ASP A 82 -3.34 7.92 -1.15
C ASP A 82 -2.33 7.44 -2.20
N HIS A 83 -2.78 7.05 -3.41
CA HIS A 83 -1.86 6.72 -4.52
C HIS A 83 -1.41 7.94 -5.33
N MET A 84 -1.97 9.12 -5.08
CA MET A 84 -1.62 10.35 -5.77
C MET A 84 -0.30 10.91 -5.26
N SER A 85 0.65 11.08 -6.17
CA SER A 85 1.94 11.72 -5.92
C SER A 85 2.49 12.31 -7.21
N MET A 86 3.58 13.05 -7.12
CA MET A 86 4.26 13.59 -8.30
C MET A 86 5.31 12.61 -8.84
N TYR A 87 5.81 11.71 -7.98
CA TYR A 87 6.75 10.65 -8.36
C TYR A 87 6.61 9.45 -7.43
N GLY A 88 6.45 8.25 -8.00
CA GLY A 88 6.27 6.99 -7.25
C GLY A 88 7.55 6.17 -7.17
N VAL A 89 8.26 6.21 -6.04
CA VAL A 89 9.56 5.53 -5.90
C VAL A 89 9.48 4.01 -5.95
N ASN A 90 8.36 3.42 -5.53
CA ASN A 90 8.15 1.97 -5.52
C ASN A 90 7.20 1.49 -6.62
N ALA A 91 6.89 2.32 -7.64
CA ALA A 91 5.89 2.01 -8.65
C ALA A 91 6.14 0.72 -9.43
N SER A 92 7.38 0.27 -9.55
CA SER A 92 7.77 -0.98 -10.23
C SER A 92 8.26 -2.07 -9.27
N ILE A 93 8.14 -1.88 -7.95
CA ILE A 93 8.63 -2.81 -6.95
C ILE A 93 7.42 -3.46 -6.23
N PRO A 94 7.26 -4.80 -6.29
CA PRO A 94 6.18 -5.49 -5.59
C PRO A 94 6.38 -5.45 -4.07
N LYS A 95 5.29 -5.56 -3.33
CA LYS A 95 5.28 -5.44 -1.86
C LYS A 95 6.23 -6.41 -1.16
N THR A 96 6.31 -7.65 -1.64
CA THR A 96 7.22 -8.64 -1.08
C THR A 96 8.68 -8.21 -1.24
N LEU A 97 9.03 -7.63 -2.39
CA LEU A 97 10.39 -7.12 -2.62
C LEU A 97 10.68 -5.88 -1.76
N VAL A 98 9.70 -4.98 -1.55
CA VAL A 98 9.85 -3.85 -0.62
C VAL A 98 10.20 -4.37 0.78
N ARG A 99 9.51 -5.41 1.28
CA ARG A 99 9.82 -6.03 2.57
C ARG A 99 11.25 -6.59 2.62
N TYR A 100 11.71 -7.24 1.55
CA TYR A 100 13.10 -7.72 1.46
C TYR A 100 14.12 -6.59 1.47
N LEU A 101 13.83 -5.47 0.80
CA LEU A 101 14.71 -4.30 0.81
C LEU A 101 14.80 -3.66 2.20
N VAL A 102 13.67 -3.54 2.91
CA VAL A 102 13.65 -3.06 4.30
C VAL A 102 14.43 -4.00 5.21
N LYS A 103 14.23 -5.31 5.05
CA LYS A 103 15.00 -6.32 5.80
C LYS A 103 16.51 -6.21 5.51
N HIS A 104 16.89 -6.06 4.25
CA HIS A 104 18.29 -5.88 3.88
C HIS A 104 18.88 -4.62 4.53
N ALA A 105 18.14 -3.51 4.53
CA ALA A 105 18.57 -2.28 5.20
C ALA A 105 18.74 -2.50 6.72
N ALA A 106 17.83 -3.24 7.36
CA ALA A 106 17.94 -3.59 8.77
C ALA A 106 19.15 -4.49 9.07
N ASP A 107 19.45 -5.46 8.17
CA ASP A 107 20.55 -6.40 8.34
C ASP A 107 21.93 -5.73 8.14
N THR A 108 21.99 -4.65 7.36
CA THR A 108 23.26 -4.01 6.94
C THR A 108 23.57 -2.70 7.67
N THR A 109 22.60 -2.11 8.36
CA THR A 109 22.84 -0.87 9.13
C THR A 109 23.70 -1.14 10.37
N GLU A 110 24.62 -0.20 10.66
CA GLU A 110 25.40 -0.18 11.90
C GLU A 110 24.66 0.55 13.05
N ASP A 111 23.56 1.22 12.77
CA ASP A 111 22.72 1.92 13.75
C ASP A 111 21.69 0.94 14.34
N GLU A 112 21.95 0.48 15.57
CA GLU A 112 21.09 -0.49 16.27
C GLU A 112 19.69 0.09 16.54
N ALA A 113 19.53 1.39 16.75
CA ALA A 113 18.23 2.01 16.96
C ALA A 113 17.40 2.01 15.65
N LEU A 114 18.04 2.30 14.52
CA LEU A 114 17.40 2.21 13.20
C LEU A 114 17.03 0.76 12.87
N LYS A 115 17.90 -0.18 13.16
CA LYS A 115 17.67 -1.61 12.95
C LYS A 115 16.44 -2.11 13.70
N GLU A 116 16.30 -1.75 14.99
CA GLU A 116 15.14 -2.10 15.80
C GLU A 116 13.84 -1.55 15.19
N VAL A 117 13.83 -0.29 14.77
CA VAL A 117 12.66 0.34 14.11
C VAL A 117 12.31 -0.36 12.80
N LEU A 118 13.31 -0.71 11.98
CA LEU A 118 13.05 -1.39 10.70
C LEU A 118 12.46 -2.80 10.89
N TYR A 119 12.91 -3.53 11.89
CA TYR A 119 12.29 -4.83 12.24
C TYR A 119 10.89 -4.67 12.81
N ASP A 120 10.63 -3.68 13.68
CA ASP A 120 9.28 -3.38 14.18
C ASP A 120 8.30 -3.07 13.02
N VAL A 121 8.76 -2.32 12.01
CA VAL A 121 7.99 -2.07 10.78
C VAL A 121 7.71 -3.36 10.01
N LEU A 122 8.69 -4.28 9.90
CA LEU A 122 8.50 -5.56 9.21
C LEU A 122 7.53 -6.49 9.94
N ASP A 123 7.51 -6.44 11.26
CA ASP A 123 6.62 -7.24 12.12
C ASP A 123 5.21 -6.65 12.22
N THR A 124 5.04 -5.38 11.85
CA THR A 124 3.72 -4.73 11.83
C THR A 124 2.86 -5.28 10.67
N PRO A 125 1.68 -5.84 10.97
CA PRO A 125 0.77 -6.31 9.92
C PRO A 125 0.30 -5.18 9.01
N VAL A 126 0.20 -5.46 7.71
CA VAL A 126 -0.40 -4.51 6.76
C VAL A 126 -1.89 -4.39 7.07
N SER A 127 -2.34 -3.19 7.42
CA SER A 127 -3.72 -2.91 7.81
C SER A 127 -4.24 -1.61 7.18
N PRO A 128 -5.57 -1.45 7.02
CA PRO A 128 -6.16 -0.17 6.66
C PRO A 128 -5.92 0.85 7.79
N GLU A 129 -5.14 1.88 7.50
CA GLU A 129 -4.74 2.91 8.49
C GLU A 129 -5.87 3.89 8.86
N LEU A 130 -6.94 3.93 8.06
CA LEU A 130 -7.99 4.97 8.13
C LEU A 130 -9.19 4.58 8.98
N LEU A 131 -9.26 3.31 9.39
CA LEU A 131 -10.29 2.85 10.32
C LEU A 131 -9.82 3.00 11.76
N PRO A 132 -10.69 3.46 12.68
CA PRO A 132 -10.34 3.50 14.09
C PRO A 132 -10.06 2.09 14.62
N PRO A 133 -9.05 1.90 15.47
CA PRO A 133 -8.78 0.61 16.09
C PRO A 133 -9.97 0.17 16.93
N LYS A 134 -10.34 -1.11 16.85
CA LYS A 134 -11.31 -1.71 17.76
C LYS A 134 -10.56 -2.30 18.96
N ASP A 135 -10.90 -1.86 20.17
CA ASP A 135 -10.32 -2.34 21.42
C ASP A 135 -8.78 -2.25 21.53
N GLY A 136 -8.16 -1.33 20.78
CA GLY A 136 -6.70 -1.15 20.76
C GLY A 136 -5.95 -2.07 19.78
N ASP A 137 -6.65 -3.00 19.14
CA ASP A 137 -6.11 -3.91 18.14
C ASP A 137 -6.41 -3.43 16.69
N ILE A 138 -5.60 -3.91 15.75
CA ILE A 138 -5.80 -3.68 14.32
C ILE A 138 -7.15 -4.29 13.92
N ALA A 139 -8.12 -3.43 13.57
CA ALA A 139 -9.51 -3.84 13.30
C ALA A 139 -9.63 -4.81 12.12
N GLN A 140 -8.69 -4.78 11.18
CA GLN A 140 -8.72 -5.63 9.98
C GLN A 140 -7.33 -5.73 9.34
N LYS A 141 -6.91 -6.93 8.97
CA LYS A 141 -5.69 -7.11 8.16
C LYS A 141 -6.05 -7.00 6.67
N THR A 142 -5.26 -6.25 5.93
CA THR A 142 -5.45 -6.10 4.48
C THR A 142 -5.45 -7.45 3.77
N GLU A 143 -4.57 -8.38 4.18
CA GLU A 143 -4.48 -9.71 3.58
C GLU A 143 -5.71 -10.59 3.79
N ASP A 144 -6.51 -10.34 4.82
CA ASP A 144 -7.80 -11.04 5.00
C ASP A 144 -8.81 -10.69 3.90
N LEU A 145 -8.70 -9.48 3.35
CA LEU A 145 -9.59 -8.96 2.31
C LEU A 145 -9.10 -9.22 0.90
N VAL A 146 -7.81 -9.01 0.66
CA VAL A 146 -7.25 -9.10 -0.69
C VAL A 146 -6.46 -10.38 -0.92
N GLY A 147 -6.01 -11.05 0.13
CA GLY A 147 -5.18 -12.26 0.10
C GLY A 147 -3.69 -11.98 0.33
N PRO A 148 -2.89 -13.04 0.50
CA PRO A 148 -1.46 -12.95 0.74
C PRO A 148 -0.73 -12.28 -0.42
N TYR A 149 0.08 -11.27 -0.12
CA TYR A 149 0.83 -10.54 -1.15
C TYR A 149 1.85 -11.41 -1.90
N GLU A 150 2.39 -12.43 -1.27
CA GLU A 150 3.30 -13.36 -1.93
C GLU A 150 2.65 -14.11 -3.09
N LEU A 151 1.37 -14.50 -2.96
CA LEU A 151 0.61 -15.08 -4.07
C LEU A 151 0.32 -14.04 -5.15
N HIS A 152 -0.05 -12.81 -4.77
CA HIS A 152 -0.33 -11.75 -5.72
C HIS A 152 0.91 -11.32 -6.51
N ASP A 153 2.05 -11.22 -5.86
CA ASP A 153 3.31 -10.84 -6.49
C ASP A 153 3.81 -11.96 -7.43
N PHE A 154 3.59 -13.22 -7.05
CA PHE A 154 3.82 -14.36 -7.94
C PHE A 154 2.93 -14.28 -9.19
N PHE A 155 1.63 -14.03 -9.03
CA PHE A 155 0.72 -13.90 -10.17
C PHE A 155 1.09 -12.71 -11.05
N LEU A 156 1.39 -11.57 -10.43
CA LEU A 156 1.82 -10.35 -11.11
C LEU A 156 3.05 -10.60 -11.99
N TYR A 157 4.06 -11.27 -11.43
CA TYR A 157 5.29 -11.59 -12.14
C TYR A 157 5.03 -12.47 -13.37
N TYR A 158 4.31 -13.55 -13.23
CA TYR A 158 4.10 -14.48 -14.34
C TYR A 158 3.09 -13.97 -15.37
N LEU A 159 2.05 -13.29 -14.96
CA LEU A 159 1.03 -12.75 -15.87
C LEU A 159 1.56 -11.53 -16.65
N LEU A 160 2.19 -10.57 -15.98
CA LEU A 160 2.64 -9.34 -16.64
C LEU A 160 3.98 -9.50 -17.34
N ARG A 161 4.97 -10.11 -16.65
CA ARG A 161 6.31 -10.19 -17.20
C ARG A 161 6.44 -11.25 -18.29
N PHE A 162 5.83 -12.40 -18.11
CA PHE A 162 5.92 -13.51 -19.05
C PHE A 162 4.70 -13.68 -19.93
N GLY A 163 3.61 -12.97 -19.68
CA GLY A 163 2.37 -13.11 -20.43
C GLY A 163 1.73 -14.50 -20.27
N TYR A 164 1.98 -15.20 -19.16
CA TYR A 164 1.41 -16.51 -18.97
C TYR A 164 -0.09 -16.42 -18.70
N GLU A 165 -0.81 -17.39 -19.29
CA GLU A 165 -2.23 -17.52 -19.00
C GLU A 165 -2.49 -17.89 -17.52
N PRO A 166 -3.63 -17.49 -16.96
CA PRO A 166 -4.00 -17.82 -15.57
C PRO A 166 -3.94 -19.30 -15.26
N SER A 167 -4.30 -20.17 -16.20
CA SER A 167 -4.24 -21.62 -16.05
C SER A 167 -2.82 -22.15 -15.86
N LYS A 168 -1.86 -21.59 -16.58
CA LYS A 168 -0.42 -21.92 -16.44
C LYS A 168 0.13 -21.36 -15.14
N THR A 169 -0.18 -20.11 -14.83
CA THR A 169 0.22 -19.44 -13.58
C THR A 169 -0.27 -20.21 -12.36
N TYR A 170 -1.52 -20.69 -12.39
CA TYR A 170 -2.08 -21.54 -11.34
C TYR A 170 -1.28 -22.82 -11.11
N ARG A 171 -0.92 -23.54 -12.19
CA ARG A 171 -0.14 -24.77 -12.08
C ARG A 171 1.25 -24.54 -11.48
N LEU A 172 1.91 -23.45 -11.90
CA LEU A 172 3.20 -23.06 -11.34
C LEU A 172 3.09 -22.68 -9.85
N ALA A 173 2.08 -21.91 -9.48
CA ALA A 173 1.84 -21.54 -8.08
C ALA A 173 1.63 -22.78 -7.19
N LYS A 174 0.87 -23.77 -7.65
CA LYS A 174 0.68 -25.03 -6.91
C LYS A 174 2.00 -25.79 -6.66
N GLN A 175 2.95 -25.68 -7.56
CA GLN A 175 4.27 -26.30 -7.38
C GLN A 175 5.15 -25.49 -6.44
N THR A 176 5.15 -24.16 -6.60
CA THR A 176 6.00 -23.26 -5.83
C THR A 176 5.59 -23.21 -4.37
N PHE A 177 4.29 -23.14 -4.10
CA PHE A 177 3.74 -23.02 -2.75
C PHE A 177 3.22 -24.36 -2.19
N ALA A 178 3.78 -25.49 -2.68
CA ALA A 178 3.40 -26.80 -2.19
C ALA A 178 3.75 -26.94 -0.69
N GLY A 179 2.74 -27.24 0.12
CA GLY A 179 2.88 -27.33 1.59
C GLY A 179 2.57 -26.05 2.35
N GLU A 180 2.47 -24.90 1.68
CA GLU A 180 2.10 -23.62 2.27
C GLU A 180 0.61 -23.29 1.99
N TYR A 181 0.18 -23.43 0.74
CA TYR A 181 -1.18 -23.18 0.30
C TYR A 181 -1.75 -24.37 -0.46
N ASP A 182 -3.00 -24.70 -0.18
CA ASP A 182 -3.74 -25.67 -0.99
C ASP A 182 -4.19 -25.09 -2.34
N GLY A 183 -4.57 -25.98 -3.26
CA GLY A 183 -4.96 -25.55 -4.61
C GLY A 183 -6.23 -24.68 -4.63
N GLU A 184 -7.15 -24.85 -3.69
CA GLU A 184 -8.39 -24.06 -3.61
C GLU A 184 -8.08 -22.63 -3.19
N THR A 185 -7.23 -22.46 -2.20
CA THR A 185 -6.74 -21.16 -1.73
C THR A 185 -6.01 -20.41 -2.85
N ILE A 186 -5.07 -21.07 -3.54
CA ILE A 186 -4.36 -20.47 -4.68
C ILE A 186 -5.35 -20.06 -5.79
N LEU A 187 -6.33 -20.90 -6.11
CA LEU A 187 -7.33 -20.58 -7.14
C LEU A 187 -8.24 -19.41 -6.73
N LYS A 188 -8.65 -19.36 -5.45
CA LYS A 188 -9.43 -18.26 -4.89
C LYS A 188 -8.71 -16.93 -5.10
N TRP A 189 -7.44 -16.84 -4.72
CA TRP A 189 -6.68 -15.61 -4.79
C TRP A 189 -6.26 -15.24 -6.20
N LEU A 190 -6.00 -16.21 -7.08
CA LEU A 190 -5.78 -15.94 -8.50
C LEU A 190 -7.03 -15.33 -9.16
N LYS A 191 -8.21 -15.86 -8.87
CA LYS A 191 -9.47 -15.27 -9.35
C LYS A 191 -9.68 -13.86 -8.80
N THR A 192 -9.37 -13.65 -7.53
CA THR A 192 -9.44 -12.31 -6.90
C THR A 192 -8.45 -11.35 -7.55
N PHE A 193 -7.20 -11.77 -7.79
CA PHE A 193 -6.20 -11.00 -8.50
C PHE A 193 -6.69 -10.57 -9.89
N CYS A 194 -7.08 -11.52 -10.73
CA CYS A 194 -7.55 -11.23 -12.09
C CYS A 194 -8.77 -10.29 -12.07
N ARG A 195 -9.76 -10.56 -11.21
CA ARG A 195 -10.94 -9.70 -11.07
C ARG A 195 -10.54 -8.27 -10.72
N ARG A 196 -9.72 -8.09 -9.68
CA ARG A 196 -9.30 -6.76 -9.23
C ARG A 196 -8.44 -6.07 -10.27
N PHE A 197 -7.49 -6.76 -10.87
CA PHE A 197 -6.61 -6.22 -11.89
C PHE A 197 -7.39 -5.55 -13.03
N PHE A 198 -8.46 -6.16 -13.49
CA PHE A 198 -9.29 -5.61 -14.57
C PHE A 198 -10.35 -4.62 -14.07
N THR A 199 -11.08 -4.93 -13.00
CA THR A 199 -12.17 -4.06 -12.52
C THR A 199 -11.67 -2.76 -11.89
N GLN A 200 -10.45 -2.75 -11.36
CA GLN A 200 -9.83 -1.56 -10.76
C GLN A 200 -8.90 -0.81 -11.73
N GLN A 201 -8.96 -1.13 -13.02
CA GLN A 201 -8.16 -0.50 -14.08
C GLN A 201 -8.22 1.03 -14.02
N PHE A 202 -9.39 1.61 -13.78
CA PHE A 202 -9.58 3.07 -13.76
C PHE A 202 -8.69 3.77 -12.73
N LYS A 203 -8.32 3.11 -11.64
CA LYS A 203 -7.42 3.67 -10.63
C LYS A 203 -6.00 3.88 -11.13
N ARG A 204 -5.59 3.13 -12.15
CA ARG A 204 -4.25 3.23 -12.74
C ARG A 204 -4.12 4.34 -13.79
N SER A 205 -5.21 5.00 -14.20
CA SER A 205 -5.19 6.07 -15.21
C SER A 205 -4.46 7.34 -14.73
N CYS A 206 -4.27 7.52 -13.43
CA CYS A 206 -3.67 8.70 -12.83
C CYS A 206 -2.43 8.36 -11.98
N LEU A 207 -1.74 7.25 -12.30
CA LEU A 207 -0.51 6.89 -11.61
C LEU A 207 0.63 7.86 -11.97
N PRO A 208 1.45 8.27 -10.99
CA PRO A 208 2.63 9.08 -11.24
C PRO A 208 3.70 8.27 -11.99
N ASP A 209 4.63 8.99 -12.61
CA ASP A 209 5.86 8.38 -13.08
C ASP A 209 6.70 7.85 -11.92
N GLY A 210 7.54 6.88 -12.20
CA GLY A 210 8.43 6.27 -11.22
C GLY A 210 9.60 5.56 -11.90
N PRO A 211 10.58 5.06 -11.13
CA PRO A 211 11.67 4.30 -11.68
C PRO A 211 11.14 3.05 -12.37
N LYS A 212 11.64 2.76 -13.56
CA LYS A 212 11.38 1.49 -14.24
C LYS A 212 12.43 0.51 -13.77
N SER A 213 12.00 -0.58 -13.13
CA SER A 213 12.86 -1.75 -13.01
C SER A 213 12.96 -2.37 -14.40
N GLU A 214 14.10 -2.22 -15.05
CA GLU A 214 14.31 -2.90 -16.31
C GLU A 214 14.18 -4.42 -16.14
N PRO A 215 13.71 -5.09 -17.18
CA PRO A 215 13.59 -6.53 -17.20
C PRO A 215 14.96 -7.20 -17.21
#